data_46ec394c43175edf4159d67e1531d23a
#
_entry.id   46ec394c43175edf4159d67e1531d23a
#
_cell.length_a   1.000
_cell.length_b   1.000
_cell.length_c   1.000
_cell.angle_alpha   90.00
_cell.angle_beta   90.00
_cell.angle_gamma   90.00
#
_symmetry.space_group_name_H-M   'P 1'
#
loop_
_entity.id
_entity.type
_entity.pdbx_description
1 polymer ?
#
loop_
_entity_poly.entity_id
_entity_poly.type
_entity_poly.pdbx_seq_one_letter_code
_entity_poly.pdbx_strand_id
1 'polypeptide(L)'
;MKEKVAQLKETAGLNIEKAESLQELEEIRVKLLGKKGELTEISKGMKNLTPEERPVVGQLVNELREFINSALENKNSELKEKEKNKRLAEEVIDITLPGKRNVLGTTHPITETMNFMKEIFIEMGFDVADGPEVELVKYNFDALNIPDTHPSRDITDTFYINDDVVLRTQTSPVQVRYMLEHKPPFRMICPGKVYRPDYDISHTPMFHQMEGLMIGENISFANFKAILTESLKKMFGDTEVRFRPHFFPFTEPSAEVDIQCAVCKGKGCRMCKDSGWVEIMGCGMVDPEVLKAVGYDPNEVSGFAFGMGIERVAMLRRGINDLRAFFENDVRFLKQFK
;
A
#
# COMPACT_ATOMS: atom_id res chain seq x y z
N MET A 1 78.32 -3.69 23.29
CA MET A 1 76.85 -3.82 23.18
C MET A 1 76.20 -2.53 22.68
N LYS A 2 76.63 -1.37 23.12
CA LYS A 2 76.08 -0.07 22.68
C LYS A 2 76.15 0.12 21.14
N GLU A 3 77.32 -0.23 20.52
CA GLU A 3 77.46 -0.18 19.06
C GLU A 3 76.51 -1.08 18.32
N LYS A 4 76.22 -2.29 18.84
CA LYS A 4 75.23 -3.19 18.22
C LYS A 4 73.81 -2.67 18.28
N VAL A 5 73.41 -1.93 19.34
CA VAL A 5 72.11 -1.27 19.46
C VAL A 5 71.99 -0.13 18.50
N ALA A 6 73.03 0.68 18.33
CA ALA A 6 73.07 1.79 17.40
C ALA A 6 72.99 1.31 15.93
N GLN A 7 73.73 0.26 15.61
CA GLN A 7 73.77 -0.35 14.28
C GLN A 7 72.43 -1.00 13.91
N LEU A 8 71.74 -1.67 14.89
CA LEU A 8 70.40 -2.22 14.67
C LEU A 8 69.34 -1.12 14.50
N LYS A 9 69.50 0.02 15.20
CA LYS A 9 68.57 1.16 15.02
C LYS A 9 68.60 1.73 13.60
N GLU A 10 69.80 1.89 13.08
CA GLU A 10 70.00 2.40 11.72
C GLU A 10 69.47 1.41 10.65
N THR A 11 69.86 0.13 10.79
CA THR A 11 69.46 -0.94 9.86
C THR A 11 67.94 -1.18 9.90
N ALA A 12 67.32 -1.15 11.09
CA ALA A 12 65.90 -1.29 11.26
C ALA A 12 65.13 -0.14 10.63
N GLY A 13 65.59 1.13 10.82
CA GLY A 13 65.00 2.30 10.22
C GLY A 13 64.99 2.22 8.70
N LEU A 14 66.15 1.90 8.13
CA LEU A 14 66.29 1.76 6.66
C LEU A 14 65.43 0.61 6.06
N ASN A 15 65.33 -0.49 6.75
CA ASN A 15 64.49 -1.61 6.28
C ASN A 15 63.02 -1.30 6.34
N ILE A 16 62.55 -0.66 7.44
CA ILE A 16 61.17 -0.22 7.60
C ILE A 16 60.79 0.81 6.54
N GLU A 17 61.68 1.80 6.28
CA GLU A 17 61.46 2.84 5.30
C GLU A 17 61.32 2.29 3.88
N LYS A 18 62.15 1.28 3.53
CA LYS A 18 62.15 0.62 2.20
C LYS A 18 61.01 -0.35 1.97
N ALA A 19 60.23 -0.70 2.99
CA ALA A 19 59.10 -1.62 2.81
C ALA A 19 58.04 -1.03 1.87
N GLU A 20 57.68 -1.75 0.83
CA GLU A 20 56.73 -1.33 -0.21
C GLU A 20 55.35 -2.01 -0.03
N SER A 21 55.23 -3.03 0.80
CA SER A 21 54.00 -3.73 1.07
C SER A 21 53.76 -4.00 2.56
N LEU A 22 52.49 -4.17 2.95
CA LEU A 22 52.14 -4.56 4.33
C LEU A 22 52.69 -5.92 4.72
N GLN A 23 52.88 -6.83 3.76
CA GLN A 23 53.45 -8.14 3.99
C GLN A 23 54.94 -8.05 4.30
N GLU A 24 55.71 -7.29 3.53
CA GLU A 24 57.13 -7.04 3.81
C GLU A 24 57.32 -6.35 5.16
N LEU A 25 56.44 -5.38 5.50
CA LEU A 25 56.50 -4.66 6.79
C LEU A 25 56.29 -5.64 7.94
N GLU A 26 55.36 -6.59 7.81
CA GLU A 26 55.14 -7.63 8.81
C GLU A 26 56.31 -8.61 8.95
N GLU A 27 56.97 -8.98 7.86
CA GLU A 27 58.17 -9.83 7.87
C GLU A 27 59.30 -9.12 8.61
N ILE A 28 59.50 -7.79 8.35
CA ILE A 28 60.46 -6.96 9.06
C ILE A 28 60.13 -6.88 10.56
N ARG A 29 58.86 -6.69 10.90
CA ARG A 29 58.39 -6.68 12.32
C ARG A 29 58.76 -8.01 13.01
N VAL A 30 58.50 -9.14 12.39
CA VAL A 30 58.79 -10.47 12.95
C VAL A 30 60.28 -10.69 13.09
N LYS A 31 61.09 -10.22 12.14
CA LYS A 31 62.56 -10.33 12.18
C LYS A 31 63.16 -9.47 13.29
N LEU A 32 62.62 -8.27 13.56
CA LEU A 32 63.11 -7.37 14.57
C LEU A 32 62.58 -7.69 15.99
N LEU A 33 61.26 -7.87 16.12
CA LEU A 33 60.54 -7.98 17.39
C LEU A 33 60.04 -9.41 17.75
N GLY A 34 60.16 -10.35 16.84
CA GLY A 34 59.69 -11.72 17.05
C GLY A 34 60.40 -12.45 18.19
N LYS A 35 59.91 -13.64 18.59
CA LYS A 35 60.48 -14.44 19.68
C LYS A 35 61.98 -14.80 19.50
N LYS A 36 62.44 -14.85 18.26
CA LYS A 36 63.85 -15.07 17.84
C LYS A 36 64.37 -13.80 17.12
N GLY A 37 63.76 -12.64 17.29
CA GLY A 37 64.10 -11.44 16.60
C GLY A 37 65.36 -10.79 17.18
N GLU A 38 66.01 -9.96 16.36
CA GLU A 38 67.30 -9.33 16.66
C GLU A 38 67.29 -8.52 17.96
N LEU A 39 66.21 -7.80 18.23
CA LEU A 39 66.04 -7.06 19.53
C LEU A 39 65.93 -8.04 20.70
N THR A 40 65.26 -9.17 20.54
CA THR A 40 65.09 -10.17 21.58
C THR A 40 66.43 -10.85 21.88
N GLU A 41 67.30 -11.07 20.89
CA GLU A 41 68.62 -11.63 21.08
C GLU A 41 69.57 -10.67 21.82
N ILE A 42 69.53 -9.36 21.49
CA ILE A 42 70.25 -8.35 22.21
C ILE A 42 69.78 -8.27 23.70
N SER A 43 68.47 -8.37 23.93
CA SER A 43 67.89 -8.37 25.29
C SER A 43 68.35 -9.59 26.09
N LYS A 44 68.46 -10.81 25.46
CA LYS A 44 68.99 -12.00 26.11
C LYS A 44 70.51 -11.88 26.46
N GLY A 45 71.27 -11.21 25.55
CA GLY A 45 72.71 -10.97 25.78
C GLY A 45 72.99 -10.01 26.96
N MET A 46 72.05 -9.24 27.44
CA MET A 46 72.20 -8.38 28.64
C MET A 46 72.53 -9.16 29.91
N LYS A 47 72.23 -10.46 29.95
CA LYS A 47 72.58 -11.33 31.10
C LYS A 47 74.05 -11.40 31.36
N ASN A 48 74.90 -11.20 30.38
CA ASN A 48 76.37 -11.30 30.43
C ASN A 48 77.07 -9.96 30.73
N LEU A 49 76.29 -8.89 31.02
CA LEU A 49 76.81 -7.58 31.37
C LEU A 49 77.03 -7.38 32.86
N THR A 50 77.95 -6.46 33.20
CA THR A 50 78.18 -6.07 34.60
C THR A 50 76.98 -5.38 35.19
N PRO A 51 76.79 -5.42 36.55
CA PRO A 51 75.66 -4.76 37.21
C PRO A 51 75.52 -3.27 36.91
N GLU A 52 76.60 -2.59 36.64
CA GLU A 52 76.67 -1.15 36.35
C GLU A 52 76.27 -0.84 34.90
N GLU A 53 76.51 -1.73 33.97
CA GLU A 53 76.19 -1.55 32.54
C GLU A 53 74.74 -1.90 32.18
N ARG A 54 74.11 -2.81 32.94
CA ARG A 54 72.74 -3.31 32.66
C ARG A 54 71.70 -2.20 32.56
N PRO A 55 71.62 -1.22 33.49
CA PRO A 55 70.58 -0.20 33.42
C PRO A 55 70.75 0.69 32.18
N VAL A 56 71.98 1.05 31.82
CA VAL A 56 72.26 1.90 30.66
C VAL A 56 71.90 1.20 29.32
N VAL A 57 72.27 -0.08 29.20
CA VAL A 57 71.98 -0.84 28.01
C VAL A 57 70.46 -1.18 27.94
N GLY A 58 69.83 -1.42 29.14
CA GLY A 58 68.40 -1.64 29.25
C GLY A 58 67.57 -0.45 28.75
N GLN A 59 67.97 0.75 29.10
CA GLN A 59 67.37 1.98 28.61
C GLN A 59 67.49 2.14 27.08
N LEU A 60 68.67 1.90 26.53
CA LEU A 60 68.91 1.95 25.09
C LEU A 60 68.08 0.92 24.28
N VAL A 61 67.90 -0.28 24.86
CA VAL A 61 67.07 -1.31 24.24
C VAL A 61 65.59 -0.93 24.28
N ASN A 62 65.11 -0.29 25.34
CA ASN A 62 63.73 0.21 25.41
C ASN A 62 63.53 1.35 24.41
N GLU A 63 64.44 2.31 24.35
CA GLU A 63 64.39 3.40 23.35
C GLU A 63 64.37 2.85 21.91
N LEU A 64 65.20 1.83 21.64
CA LEU A 64 65.21 1.17 20.34
C LEU A 64 63.86 0.47 20.04
N ARG A 65 63.24 -0.18 21.03
CA ARG A 65 61.94 -0.84 20.87
C ARG A 65 60.86 0.18 20.58
N GLU A 66 60.82 1.31 21.31
CA GLU A 66 59.85 2.40 21.03
C GLU A 66 60.06 2.99 19.64
N PHE A 67 61.30 3.23 19.23
CA PHE A 67 61.65 3.70 17.92
C PHE A 67 61.16 2.76 16.82
N ILE A 68 61.43 1.42 16.95
CA ILE A 68 60.98 0.42 15.98
C ILE A 68 59.46 0.37 15.90
N ASN A 69 58.77 0.36 17.04
CA ASN A 69 57.30 0.32 17.08
C ASN A 69 56.69 1.57 16.38
N SER A 70 57.16 2.74 16.73
CA SER A 70 56.71 4.00 16.14
C SER A 70 56.97 4.04 14.62
N ALA A 71 58.14 3.61 14.16
CA ALA A 71 58.49 3.56 12.77
C ALA A 71 57.58 2.55 12.00
N LEU A 72 57.32 1.38 12.58
CA LEU A 72 56.39 0.38 12.00
C LEU A 72 54.96 0.89 11.90
N GLU A 73 54.46 1.55 12.96
CA GLU A 73 53.08 2.12 12.96
C GLU A 73 52.92 3.20 11.91
N ASN A 74 53.91 4.12 11.82
CA ASN A 74 53.90 5.19 10.81
C ASN A 74 53.92 4.63 9.39
N LYS A 75 54.78 3.65 9.12
CA LYS A 75 54.90 3.01 7.80
C LYS A 75 53.67 2.19 7.45
N ASN A 76 53.06 1.49 8.44
CA ASN A 76 51.82 0.75 8.26
C ASN A 76 50.69 1.70 7.86
N SER A 77 50.58 2.87 8.52
CA SER A 77 49.56 3.86 8.20
C SER A 77 49.77 4.43 6.78
N GLU A 78 51.00 4.75 6.40
CA GLU A 78 51.38 5.22 5.07
C GLU A 78 50.98 4.18 3.98
N LEU A 79 51.37 2.92 4.17
CA LEU A 79 51.08 1.85 3.21
C LEU A 79 49.58 1.57 3.07
N LYS A 80 48.85 1.59 4.18
CA LYS A 80 47.39 1.45 4.16
C LYS A 80 46.69 2.59 3.42
N GLU A 81 47.16 3.82 3.65
CA GLU A 81 46.62 4.99 2.95
C GLU A 81 46.93 4.93 1.46
N LYS A 82 48.15 4.54 1.09
CA LYS A 82 48.57 4.36 -0.30
C LYS A 82 47.72 3.27 -0.99
N GLU A 83 47.49 2.14 -0.34
CA GLU A 83 46.67 1.04 -0.86
C GLU A 83 45.21 1.47 -1.02
N LYS A 84 44.67 2.20 -0.02
CA LYS A 84 43.33 2.78 -0.08
C LYS A 84 43.19 3.75 -1.26
N ASN A 85 44.15 4.66 -1.42
CA ASN A 85 44.11 5.65 -2.49
C ASN A 85 44.27 4.99 -3.86
N LYS A 86 45.09 3.93 -3.99
CA LYS A 86 45.20 3.16 -5.21
C LYS A 86 43.88 2.53 -5.57
N ARG A 87 43.19 1.85 -4.61
CA ARG A 87 41.90 1.26 -4.81
C ARG A 87 40.85 2.29 -5.22
N LEU A 88 40.81 3.44 -4.54
CA LEU A 88 39.88 4.53 -4.88
C LEU A 88 40.13 5.11 -6.28
N ALA A 89 41.38 5.13 -6.74
CA ALA A 89 41.72 5.58 -8.09
C ALA A 89 41.32 4.55 -9.18
N GLU A 90 41.35 3.25 -8.84
CA GLU A 90 40.95 2.17 -9.72
C GLU A 90 39.41 2.00 -9.78
N GLU A 91 38.67 2.40 -8.73
CA GLU A 91 37.20 2.40 -8.68
C GLU A 91 36.64 3.57 -9.51
N VAL A 92 36.51 3.37 -10.82
CA VAL A 92 35.89 4.36 -11.73
C VAL A 92 34.37 4.17 -11.70
N ILE A 93 33.67 5.12 -11.10
CA ILE A 93 32.20 5.20 -11.16
C ILE A 93 31.82 6.25 -12.19
N ASP A 94 31.08 5.83 -13.22
CA ASP A 94 30.51 6.77 -14.19
C ASP A 94 29.32 7.52 -13.55
N ILE A 95 29.58 8.75 -13.12
CA ILE A 95 28.58 9.62 -12.49
C ILE A 95 27.57 10.19 -13.49
N THR A 96 27.76 9.99 -14.80
CA THR A 96 26.80 10.42 -15.82
C THR A 96 25.67 9.41 -16.02
N LEU A 97 25.83 8.17 -15.54
CA LEU A 97 24.77 7.16 -15.58
C LEU A 97 23.58 7.63 -14.74
N PRO A 98 22.34 7.52 -15.29
CA PRO A 98 21.16 7.91 -14.56
C PRO A 98 20.99 7.03 -13.30
N GLY A 99 20.76 7.67 -12.16
CA GLY A 99 20.45 6.99 -10.92
C GLY A 99 19.18 6.14 -11.04
N LYS A 100 19.04 5.15 -10.17
CA LYS A 100 17.82 4.34 -10.06
C LYS A 100 16.67 5.24 -9.61
N ARG A 101 15.75 5.57 -10.54
CA ARG A 101 14.55 6.35 -10.21
C ARG A 101 13.59 5.51 -9.40
N ASN A 102 13.18 5.99 -8.25
CA ASN A 102 12.05 5.42 -7.53
C ASN A 102 10.77 5.73 -8.33
N VAL A 103 10.09 4.69 -8.77
CA VAL A 103 8.77 4.85 -9.39
C VAL A 103 7.77 5.00 -8.25
N LEU A 104 7.17 6.19 -8.14
CA LEU A 104 6.05 6.39 -7.23
C LEU A 104 4.86 5.54 -7.71
N GLY A 105 4.25 4.81 -6.79
CA GLY A 105 3.01 4.09 -7.04
C GLY A 105 1.85 5.07 -7.26
N THR A 106 0.75 4.56 -7.78
CA THR A 106 -0.51 5.30 -7.95
C THR A 106 -1.63 4.54 -7.25
N THR A 107 -2.67 5.26 -6.86
CA THR A 107 -3.88 4.64 -6.33
C THR A 107 -4.58 3.87 -7.46
N HIS A 108 -5.09 2.69 -7.14
CA HIS A 108 -5.88 1.90 -8.10
C HIS A 108 -7.13 2.69 -8.52
N PRO A 109 -7.53 2.71 -9.81
CA PRO A 109 -8.65 3.52 -10.29
C PRO A 109 -9.99 3.23 -9.60
N ILE A 110 -10.24 1.99 -9.15
CA ILE A 110 -11.43 1.66 -8.32
C ILE A 110 -11.34 2.36 -6.96
N THR A 111 -10.20 2.30 -6.28
CA THR A 111 -10.01 2.95 -4.97
C THR A 111 -10.13 4.46 -5.09
N GLU A 112 -9.57 5.07 -6.14
CA GLU A 112 -9.71 6.50 -6.42
C GLU A 112 -11.18 6.88 -6.63
N THR A 113 -11.91 6.09 -7.45
CA THR A 113 -13.33 6.33 -7.71
C THR A 113 -14.17 6.18 -6.44
N MET A 114 -13.89 5.14 -5.63
CA MET A 114 -14.57 4.92 -4.35
C MET A 114 -14.37 6.10 -3.40
N ASN A 115 -13.14 6.59 -3.27
CA ASN A 115 -12.84 7.73 -2.41
C ASN A 115 -13.53 9.00 -2.91
N PHE A 116 -13.50 9.27 -4.20
CA PHE A 116 -14.21 10.37 -4.82
C PHE A 116 -15.73 10.32 -4.56
N MET A 117 -16.35 9.14 -4.68
CA MET A 117 -17.78 8.97 -4.38
C MET A 117 -18.06 9.19 -2.89
N LYS A 118 -17.20 8.66 -2.00
CA LYS A 118 -17.30 8.88 -0.55
C LYS A 118 -17.26 10.38 -0.21
N GLU A 119 -16.32 11.12 -0.76
CA GLU A 119 -16.20 12.57 -0.53
C GLU A 119 -17.48 13.31 -0.88
N ILE A 120 -18.10 13.01 -2.02
CA ILE A 120 -19.38 13.62 -2.44
C ILE A 120 -20.47 13.40 -1.39
N PHE A 121 -20.65 12.16 -0.91
CA PHE A 121 -21.70 11.87 0.09
C PHE A 121 -21.37 12.39 1.47
N ILE A 122 -20.11 12.40 1.89
CA ILE A 122 -19.66 13.01 3.15
C ILE A 122 -19.98 14.53 3.14
N GLU A 123 -19.70 15.23 2.03
CA GLU A 123 -20.08 16.65 1.87
C GLU A 123 -21.59 16.87 1.95
N MET A 124 -22.39 15.86 1.56
CA MET A 124 -23.85 15.89 1.67
C MET A 124 -24.33 15.45 3.08
N GLY A 125 -23.41 15.18 4.02
CA GLY A 125 -23.69 14.85 5.42
C GLY A 125 -24.03 13.38 5.64
N PHE A 126 -23.56 12.46 4.81
CA PHE A 126 -23.69 11.01 5.01
C PHE A 126 -22.50 10.50 5.83
N ASP A 127 -22.77 9.61 6.78
CA ASP A 127 -21.77 8.84 7.48
C ASP A 127 -21.29 7.66 6.62
N VAL A 128 -20.05 7.23 6.83
CA VAL A 128 -19.51 6.05 6.14
C VAL A 128 -19.55 4.86 7.10
N ALA A 129 -20.32 3.84 6.74
CA ALA A 129 -20.42 2.59 7.49
C ALA A 129 -19.69 1.45 6.77
N ASP A 130 -19.24 0.48 7.54
CA ASP A 130 -18.60 -0.74 7.05
C ASP A 130 -19.25 -1.97 7.68
N GLY A 131 -19.07 -3.14 7.07
CA GLY A 131 -19.61 -4.40 7.57
C GLY A 131 -18.95 -5.63 6.94
N PRO A 132 -19.25 -6.84 7.45
CA PRO A 132 -18.58 -8.06 7.03
C PRO A 132 -18.90 -8.44 5.59
N GLU A 133 -17.93 -8.99 4.88
CA GLU A 133 -18.10 -9.56 3.52
C GLU A 133 -18.72 -10.96 3.58
N VAL A 134 -18.42 -11.71 4.63
CA VAL A 134 -19.07 -12.99 4.96
C VAL A 134 -20.26 -12.68 5.86
N GLU A 135 -21.47 -12.92 5.36
CA GLU A 135 -22.68 -12.40 5.98
C GLU A 135 -23.71 -13.50 6.27
N LEU A 136 -24.59 -13.24 7.22
CA LEU A 136 -25.70 -14.14 7.51
C LEU A 136 -26.81 -13.98 6.48
N VAL A 137 -27.39 -15.09 6.05
CA VAL A 137 -28.58 -15.16 5.17
C VAL A 137 -29.68 -14.25 5.69
N LYS A 138 -29.89 -14.22 7.02
CA LYS A 138 -30.84 -13.32 7.69
C LYS A 138 -30.67 -11.86 7.32
N TYR A 139 -29.43 -11.34 7.24
CA TYR A 139 -29.18 -9.94 6.91
C TYR A 139 -29.08 -9.69 5.41
N ASN A 140 -28.58 -10.69 4.65
CA ASN A 140 -28.41 -10.54 3.20
C ASN A 140 -29.75 -10.67 2.45
N PHE A 141 -30.76 -11.34 3.03
CA PHE A 141 -32.03 -11.63 2.38
C PHE A 141 -33.25 -11.35 3.25
N ASP A 142 -33.39 -12.03 4.41
CA ASP A 142 -34.65 -12.01 5.16
C ASP A 142 -35.03 -10.61 5.64
N ALA A 143 -34.10 -9.90 6.25
CA ALA A 143 -34.31 -8.54 6.72
C ALA A 143 -34.49 -7.51 5.59
N LEU A 144 -34.22 -7.90 4.35
CA LEU A 144 -34.40 -7.09 3.15
C LEU A 144 -35.64 -7.48 2.36
N ASN A 145 -36.59 -8.19 3.00
CA ASN A 145 -37.83 -8.62 2.38
C ASN A 145 -37.64 -9.46 1.11
N ILE A 146 -36.54 -10.23 1.02
CA ILE A 146 -36.25 -11.12 -0.11
C ILE A 146 -36.72 -12.51 0.28
N PRO A 147 -37.83 -13.03 -0.30
CA PRO A 147 -38.41 -14.32 0.10
C PRO A 147 -37.54 -15.51 -0.35
N ASP A 148 -37.73 -16.67 0.29
CA ASP A 148 -36.92 -17.88 0.00
C ASP A 148 -37.04 -18.36 -1.45
N THR A 149 -38.14 -18.03 -2.14
CA THR A 149 -38.40 -18.38 -3.54
C THR A 149 -37.79 -17.39 -4.52
N HIS A 150 -37.13 -16.32 -4.06
CA HIS A 150 -36.59 -15.31 -4.93
C HIS A 150 -35.34 -15.85 -5.71
N PRO A 151 -35.25 -15.63 -7.03
CA PRO A 151 -34.13 -16.16 -7.84
C PRO A 151 -32.74 -15.81 -7.32
N SER A 152 -32.56 -14.61 -6.74
CA SER A 152 -31.27 -14.20 -6.20
C SER A 152 -30.74 -15.06 -5.04
N ARG A 153 -31.59 -15.90 -4.42
CA ARG A 153 -31.18 -16.89 -3.42
C ARG A 153 -30.72 -18.21 -4.03
N ASP A 154 -30.84 -18.39 -5.33
CA ASP A 154 -30.35 -19.60 -5.98
C ASP A 154 -28.84 -19.69 -5.88
N ILE A 155 -28.32 -20.91 -5.78
CA ILE A 155 -26.89 -21.20 -5.71
C ILE A 155 -26.14 -20.75 -6.99
N THR A 156 -26.86 -20.56 -8.08
CA THR A 156 -26.33 -20.00 -9.33
C THR A 156 -26.08 -18.51 -9.25
N ASP A 157 -26.75 -17.79 -8.33
CA ASP A 157 -26.68 -16.33 -8.18
C ASP A 157 -25.99 -15.88 -6.87
N THR A 158 -25.75 -16.79 -5.93
CA THR A 158 -25.17 -16.50 -4.61
C THR A 158 -24.12 -17.54 -4.21
N PHE A 159 -22.99 -17.08 -3.68
CA PHE A 159 -21.98 -17.95 -3.08
C PHE A 159 -22.34 -18.28 -1.62
N TYR A 160 -22.79 -19.48 -1.37
CA TYR A 160 -23.07 -20.02 -0.04
C TYR A 160 -21.81 -20.64 0.58
N ILE A 161 -21.56 -20.33 1.87
CA ILE A 161 -20.55 -21.02 2.69
C ILE A 161 -21.22 -22.21 3.39
N ASN A 162 -22.45 -22.02 3.87
CA ASN A 162 -23.38 -23.02 4.38
C ASN A 162 -24.80 -22.45 4.29
N ASP A 163 -25.80 -23.17 4.81
CA ASP A 163 -27.23 -22.80 4.69
C ASP A 163 -27.54 -21.42 5.32
N ASP A 164 -26.76 -20.97 6.30
CA ASP A 164 -26.99 -19.73 7.06
C ASP A 164 -26.01 -18.59 6.69
N VAL A 165 -24.98 -18.88 5.91
CA VAL A 165 -23.86 -17.95 5.66
C VAL A 165 -23.51 -17.87 4.18
N VAL A 166 -23.41 -16.64 3.69
CA VAL A 166 -23.10 -16.33 2.29
C VAL A 166 -21.93 -15.34 2.17
N LEU A 167 -21.31 -15.25 0.99
CA LEU A 167 -20.62 -14.03 0.59
C LEU A 167 -21.71 -13.03 0.20
N ARG A 168 -21.68 -11.82 0.80
CA ARG A 168 -22.73 -10.81 0.57
C ARG A 168 -22.88 -10.48 -0.90
N THR A 169 -24.10 -10.51 -1.41
CA THR A 169 -24.41 -10.22 -2.82
C THR A 169 -24.60 -8.73 -3.09
N GLN A 170 -24.68 -7.93 -2.04
CA GLN A 170 -24.90 -6.48 -2.01
C GLN A 170 -24.37 -5.91 -0.70
N THR A 171 -24.25 -4.59 -0.59
CA THR A 171 -23.86 -3.93 0.67
C THR A 171 -25.06 -3.61 1.58
N SER A 172 -26.29 -3.91 1.16
CA SER A 172 -27.54 -3.70 1.93
C SER A 172 -27.56 -4.34 3.32
N PRO A 173 -26.91 -5.50 3.60
CA PRO A 173 -26.78 -6.01 4.96
C PRO A 173 -26.18 -5.00 5.95
N VAL A 174 -25.27 -4.14 5.48
CA VAL A 174 -24.69 -3.07 6.32
C VAL A 174 -25.74 -2.05 6.70
N GLN A 175 -26.68 -1.74 5.80
CA GLN A 175 -27.81 -0.87 6.11
C GLN A 175 -28.68 -1.46 7.24
N VAL A 176 -28.97 -2.77 7.18
CA VAL A 176 -29.72 -3.48 8.25
C VAL A 176 -28.98 -3.40 9.58
N ARG A 177 -27.67 -3.69 9.58
CA ARG A 177 -26.84 -3.61 10.80
C ARG A 177 -26.81 -2.20 11.38
N TYR A 178 -26.64 -1.20 10.51
CA TYR A 178 -26.63 0.19 10.90
C TYR A 178 -27.98 0.62 11.54
N MET A 179 -29.09 0.23 10.96
CA MET A 179 -30.45 0.47 11.52
C MET A 179 -30.64 -0.18 12.89
N LEU A 180 -30.08 -1.38 13.12
CA LEU A 180 -30.18 -2.06 14.41
C LEU A 180 -29.40 -1.37 15.53
N GLU A 181 -28.34 -0.62 15.18
CA GLU A 181 -27.43 0.03 16.13
C GLU A 181 -27.75 1.54 16.33
N HIS A 182 -28.45 2.17 15.39
CA HIS A 182 -28.70 3.62 15.38
C HIS A 182 -30.20 3.92 15.36
N LYS A 183 -30.56 5.06 15.91
CA LYS A 183 -31.95 5.56 15.87
C LYS A 183 -32.06 6.69 14.84
N PRO A 184 -33.17 6.76 14.09
CA PRO A 184 -33.44 7.89 13.20
C PRO A 184 -33.46 9.24 13.94
N PRO A 185 -33.13 10.38 13.30
CA PRO A 185 -32.76 10.48 11.87
C PRO A 185 -31.27 10.23 11.61
N PHE A 186 -30.96 9.56 10.52
CA PHE A 186 -29.59 9.37 10.07
C PHE A 186 -29.51 9.24 8.53
N ARG A 187 -28.31 9.36 8.01
CA ARG A 187 -27.96 9.05 6.62
C ARG A 187 -26.57 8.42 6.56
N MET A 188 -26.42 7.34 5.81
CA MET A 188 -25.18 6.62 5.71
C MET A 188 -24.94 6.10 4.31
N ILE A 189 -23.66 5.87 3.98
CA ILE A 189 -23.23 5.10 2.80
C ILE A 189 -22.38 3.92 3.26
N CYS A 190 -22.44 2.82 2.52
CA CYS A 190 -21.61 1.64 2.72
C CYS A 190 -20.94 1.20 1.41
N PRO A 191 -19.71 1.65 1.15
CA PRO A 191 -18.91 1.14 0.05
C PRO A 191 -18.27 -0.19 0.45
N GLY A 192 -18.23 -1.15 -0.47
CA GLY A 192 -17.57 -2.42 -0.18
C GLY A 192 -17.61 -3.42 -1.32
N LYS A 193 -16.88 -4.51 -1.14
CA LYS A 193 -16.89 -5.64 -2.07
C LYS A 193 -18.16 -6.46 -1.91
N VAL A 194 -18.66 -6.97 -3.03
CA VAL A 194 -19.80 -7.85 -3.13
C VAL A 194 -19.51 -8.98 -4.12
N TYR A 195 -20.27 -10.06 -4.04
CA TYR A 195 -19.93 -11.31 -4.70
C TYR A 195 -21.16 -11.91 -5.40
N ARG A 196 -21.02 -12.23 -6.68
CA ARG A 196 -22.04 -12.91 -7.50
C ARG A 196 -21.35 -13.86 -8.47
N PRO A 197 -21.89 -15.06 -8.75
CA PRO A 197 -21.27 -16.05 -9.65
C PRO A 197 -21.29 -15.66 -11.14
N ASP A 198 -21.21 -14.39 -11.46
CA ASP A 198 -21.26 -13.87 -12.82
C ASP A 198 -19.86 -13.58 -13.36
N TYR A 199 -19.60 -13.92 -14.62
CA TYR A 199 -18.33 -13.62 -15.29
C TYR A 199 -18.51 -13.35 -16.79
N ASP A 200 -18.48 -12.08 -17.18
CA ASP A 200 -18.45 -11.64 -18.57
C ASP A 200 -17.70 -10.29 -18.74
N ILE A 201 -17.83 -9.61 -19.87
CA ILE A 201 -17.18 -8.32 -20.13
C ILE A 201 -17.64 -7.22 -19.15
N SER A 202 -18.85 -7.36 -18.61
CA SER A 202 -19.52 -6.39 -17.74
C SER A 202 -19.65 -6.86 -16.29
N HIS A 203 -19.31 -8.11 -15.98
CA HIS A 203 -19.46 -8.73 -14.68
C HIS A 203 -18.20 -9.51 -14.27
N THR A 204 -17.87 -9.45 -13.00
CA THR A 204 -16.82 -10.24 -12.35
C THR A 204 -17.37 -10.85 -11.07
N PRO A 205 -16.89 -12.04 -10.63
CA PRO A 205 -17.39 -12.70 -9.43
C PRO A 205 -17.27 -11.85 -8.17
N MET A 206 -16.33 -10.93 -8.13
CA MET A 206 -16.17 -9.93 -7.09
C MET A 206 -16.15 -8.55 -7.74
N PHE A 207 -16.96 -7.64 -7.24
CA PHE A 207 -16.96 -6.22 -7.65
C PHE A 207 -17.25 -5.33 -6.44
N HIS A 208 -17.24 -4.02 -6.65
CA HIS A 208 -17.48 -3.06 -5.58
C HIS A 208 -18.81 -2.34 -5.78
N GLN A 209 -19.54 -2.20 -4.69
CA GLN A 209 -20.80 -1.48 -4.65
C GLN A 209 -20.74 -0.37 -3.60
N MET A 210 -21.43 0.71 -3.83
CA MET A 210 -21.73 1.71 -2.81
C MET A 210 -23.22 1.83 -2.72
N GLU A 211 -23.75 1.56 -1.53
CA GLU A 211 -25.15 1.80 -1.23
C GLU A 211 -25.28 2.93 -0.22
N GLY A 212 -26.43 3.61 -0.24
CA GLY A 212 -26.75 4.65 0.71
C GLY A 212 -28.16 4.48 1.23
N LEU A 213 -28.35 4.89 2.48
CA LEU A 213 -29.60 4.87 3.19
C LEU A 213 -29.82 6.19 3.93
N MET A 214 -31.04 6.71 3.88
CA MET A 214 -31.45 7.83 4.69
C MET A 214 -32.81 7.49 5.34
N ILE A 215 -32.86 7.58 6.66
CA ILE A 215 -34.08 7.36 7.44
C ILE A 215 -34.36 8.59 8.29
N GLY A 216 -35.61 8.97 8.37
CA GLY A 216 -36.05 10.08 9.22
C GLY A 216 -37.56 10.30 9.15
N GLU A 217 -38.07 11.30 9.89
CA GLU A 217 -39.45 11.69 9.81
C GLU A 217 -39.73 12.40 8.47
N ASN A 218 -40.83 12.06 7.81
CA ASN A 218 -41.32 12.74 6.60
C ASN A 218 -40.34 12.75 5.41
N ILE A 219 -39.48 11.74 5.28
CA ILE A 219 -38.63 11.59 4.08
C ILE A 219 -39.51 11.21 2.89
N SER A 220 -39.47 12.03 1.86
CA SER A 220 -40.32 11.88 0.69
C SER A 220 -39.55 11.41 -0.55
N PHE A 221 -40.26 10.93 -1.58
CA PHE A 221 -39.71 10.63 -2.89
C PHE A 221 -39.10 11.88 -3.58
N ALA A 222 -39.60 13.10 -3.24
CA ALA A 222 -39.02 14.35 -3.74
C ALA A 222 -37.63 14.60 -3.12
N ASN A 223 -37.45 14.36 -1.82
CA ASN A 223 -36.14 14.44 -1.15
C ASN A 223 -35.14 13.47 -1.77
N PHE A 224 -35.57 12.23 -1.96
CA PHE A 224 -34.80 11.18 -2.61
C PHE A 224 -34.32 11.58 -4.02
N LYS A 225 -35.23 12.05 -4.89
CA LYS A 225 -34.88 12.53 -6.23
C LYS A 225 -33.88 13.68 -6.20
N ALA A 226 -34.06 14.63 -5.29
CA ALA A 226 -33.18 15.79 -5.17
C ALA A 226 -31.75 15.38 -4.80
N ILE A 227 -31.60 14.53 -3.77
CA ILE A 227 -30.30 14.06 -3.29
C ILE A 227 -29.57 13.26 -4.36
N LEU A 228 -30.24 12.33 -5.04
CA LEU A 228 -29.61 11.52 -6.08
C LEU A 228 -29.26 12.35 -7.31
N THR A 229 -30.12 13.26 -7.74
CA THR A 229 -29.82 14.13 -8.88
C THR A 229 -28.60 15.01 -8.57
N GLU A 230 -28.49 15.55 -7.37
CA GLU A 230 -27.36 16.38 -6.96
C GLU A 230 -26.06 15.56 -6.89
N SER A 231 -26.11 14.37 -6.29
CA SER A 231 -24.93 13.48 -6.22
C SER A 231 -24.43 13.07 -7.62
N LEU A 232 -25.33 12.74 -8.54
CA LEU A 232 -24.98 12.41 -9.93
C LEU A 232 -24.39 13.58 -10.70
N LYS A 233 -24.92 14.80 -10.49
CA LYS A 233 -24.34 16.01 -11.08
C LYS A 233 -22.93 16.27 -10.54
N LYS A 234 -22.69 16.06 -9.24
CA LYS A 234 -21.33 16.15 -8.67
C LYS A 234 -20.38 15.09 -9.25
N MET A 235 -20.88 13.89 -9.57
CA MET A 235 -20.07 12.79 -10.13
C MET A 235 -19.75 12.98 -11.63
N PHE A 236 -20.72 13.43 -12.42
CA PHE A 236 -20.66 13.39 -13.89
C PHE A 236 -20.77 14.78 -14.55
N GLY A 237 -20.86 15.85 -13.74
CA GLY A 237 -21.06 17.20 -14.24
C GLY A 237 -22.51 17.48 -14.61
N ASP A 238 -22.73 18.46 -15.50
CA ASP A 238 -24.07 18.81 -15.95
C ASP A 238 -24.62 17.74 -16.90
N THR A 239 -25.29 16.75 -16.28
CA THR A 239 -25.91 15.61 -16.98
C THR A 239 -27.40 15.54 -16.68
N GLU A 240 -28.19 15.13 -17.66
CA GLU A 240 -29.59 14.83 -17.44
C GLU A 240 -29.76 13.51 -16.69
N VAL A 241 -30.67 13.50 -15.75
CA VAL A 241 -31.01 12.33 -14.92
C VAL A 241 -32.47 11.96 -15.14
N ARG A 242 -32.76 10.70 -15.38
CA ARG A 242 -34.11 10.19 -15.45
C ARG A 242 -34.31 9.01 -14.51
N PHE A 243 -35.51 8.93 -13.95
CA PHE A 243 -35.95 7.85 -13.10
C PHE A 243 -36.94 6.98 -13.87
N ARG A 244 -36.71 5.68 -13.92
CA ARG A 244 -37.59 4.70 -14.55
C ARG A 244 -38.19 3.81 -13.46
N PRO A 245 -39.51 3.60 -13.40
CA PRO A 245 -40.10 2.63 -12.47
C PRO A 245 -39.45 1.25 -12.63
N HIS A 246 -39.18 0.65 -11.50
CA HIS A 246 -38.63 -0.70 -11.41
C HIS A 246 -39.15 -1.41 -10.15
N PHE A 247 -38.80 -2.65 -9.94
CA PHE A 247 -39.17 -3.40 -8.74
C PHE A 247 -37.94 -3.94 -8.04
N PHE A 248 -37.86 -3.70 -6.72
CA PHE A 248 -36.94 -4.37 -5.82
C PHE A 248 -37.68 -4.81 -4.56
N PRO A 249 -37.38 -6.00 -3.97
CA PRO A 249 -38.13 -6.52 -2.82
C PRO A 249 -38.04 -5.62 -1.57
N PHE A 250 -36.98 -4.85 -1.44
CA PHE A 250 -36.66 -4.03 -0.27
C PHE A 250 -37.02 -2.55 -0.41
N THR A 251 -37.63 -2.15 -1.53
CA THR A 251 -38.06 -0.77 -1.76
C THR A 251 -39.41 -0.68 -2.49
N GLU A 252 -40.26 0.27 -2.08
CA GLU A 252 -41.55 0.57 -2.72
C GLU A 252 -41.93 2.04 -2.49
N PRO A 253 -42.09 2.90 -3.52
CA PRO A 253 -41.81 2.63 -4.92
C PRO A 253 -40.31 2.52 -5.23
N SER A 254 -39.98 1.69 -6.21
CA SER A 254 -38.63 1.48 -6.68
C SER A 254 -38.39 2.13 -8.05
N ALA A 255 -37.17 2.49 -8.33
CA ALA A 255 -36.76 3.03 -9.61
C ALA A 255 -35.32 2.64 -9.96
N GLU A 256 -35.04 2.59 -11.25
CA GLU A 256 -33.70 2.67 -11.80
C GLU A 256 -33.40 4.08 -12.26
N VAL A 257 -32.16 4.50 -12.08
CA VAL A 257 -31.70 5.83 -12.47
C VAL A 257 -30.71 5.73 -13.62
N ASP A 258 -31.06 6.43 -14.70
CA ASP A 258 -30.17 6.58 -15.85
C ASP A 258 -29.63 8.01 -15.89
N ILE A 259 -28.39 8.12 -16.36
CA ILE A 259 -27.78 9.39 -16.75
C ILE A 259 -27.68 9.48 -18.28
N GLN A 260 -27.71 10.69 -18.81
CA GLN A 260 -27.39 10.92 -20.20
C GLN A 260 -25.97 10.46 -20.48
N CYS A 261 -25.77 9.67 -21.57
CA CYS A 261 -24.47 9.11 -21.88
C CYS A 261 -23.40 10.19 -22.04
N ALA A 262 -22.40 10.22 -21.18
CA ALA A 262 -21.33 11.21 -21.20
C ALA A 262 -20.48 11.17 -22.49
N VAL A 263 -20.40 10.01 -23.14
CA VAL A 263 -19.61 9.82 -24.36
C VAL A 263 -20.30 10.44 -25.57
N CYS A 264 -21.58 10.14 -25.81
CA CYS A 264 -22.32 10.59 -27.00
C CYS A 264 -23.28 11.76 -26.75
N LYS A 265 -23.41 12.21 -25.49
CA LYS A 265 -24.31 13.29 -25.07
C LYS A 265 -25.73 13.07 -25.58
N GLY A 266 -26.26 11.88 -25.37
CA GLY A 266 -27.62 11.49 -25.74
C GLY A 266 -27.84 11.09 -27.22
N LYS A 267 -26.83 11.18 -28.08
CA LYS A 267 -26.98 10.86 -29.51
C LYS A 267 -27.04 9.37 -29.87
N GLY A 268 -26.68 8.51 -28.94
CA GLY A 268 -26.50 7.08 -29.16
C GLY A 268 -25.05 6.73 -29.53
N CYS A 269 -24.51 5.67 -28.92
CA CYS A 269 -23.20 5.11 -29.24
C CYS A 269 -23.10 3.67 -28.67
N ARG A 270 -22.01 2.98 -29.01
CA ARG A 270 -21.75 1.60 -28.54
C ARG A 270 -21.79 1.47 -27.03
N MET A 271 -21.30 2.47 -26.27
CA MET A 271 -21.29 2.47 -24.80
C MET A 271 -22.70 2.43 -24.20
N CYS A 272 -23.64 3.19 -24.76
CA CYS A 272 -25.04 3.25 -24.30
C CYS A 272 -25.96 2.33 -25.12
N LYS A 273 -25.41 1.45 -25.98
CA LYS A 273 -26.18 0.58 -26.90
C LYS A 273 -27.21 1.36 -27.69
N ASP A 274 -26.77 2.50 -28.25
CA ASP A 274 -27.53 3.45 -29.06
C ASP A 274 -28.75 4.09 -28.40
N SER A 275 -28.96 3.87 -27.08
CA SER A 275 -30.09 4.44 -26.33
C SER A 275 -29.92 5.92 -25.95
N GLY A 276 -28.69 6.43 -25.95
CA GLY A 276 -28.34 7.76 -25.42
C GLY A 276 -28.30 7.83 -23.89
N TRP A 277 -28.68 6.78 -23.17
CA TRP A 277 -28.77 6.71 -21.70
C TRP A 277 -27.98 5.55 -21.15
N VAL A 278 -27.49 5.71 -19.93
CA VAL A 278 -26.73 4.68 -19.22
C VAL A 278 -27.31 4.53 -17.82
N GLU A 279 -27.79 3.34 -17.52
CA GLU A 279 -28.21 2.98 -16.18
C GLU A 279 -27.01 3.03 -15.22
N ILE A 280 -27.20 3.66 -14.05
CA ILE A 280 -26.12 3.89 -13.08
C ILE A 280 -26.43 3.28 -11.71
N MET A 281 -27.70 3.26 -11.28
CA MET A 281 -28.08 2.76 -9.96
C MET A 281 -29.52 2.26 -9.91
N GLY A 282 -29.77 1.34 -8.98
CA GLY A 282 -31.11 1.01 -8.47
C GLY A 282 -31.39 1.80 -7.18
N CYS A 283 -32.65 2.11 -6.94
CA CYS A 283 -33.03 2.93 -5.80
C CYS A 283 -34.53 2.86 -5.49
N GLY A 284 -34.96 3.37 -4.32
CA GLY A 284 -36.36 3.45 -3.96
C GLY A 284 -36.61 3.92 -2.55
N MET A 285 -37.88 4.10 -2.20
CA MET A 285 -38.26 4.31 -0.81
C MET A 285 -38.15 2.96 -0.07
N VAL A 286 -37.66 2.99 1.17
CA VAL A 286 -37.49 1.75 1.96
C VAL A 286 -38.83 1.10 2.21
N ASP A 287 -38.91 -0.21 1.91
CA ASP A 287 -40.13 -0.97 2.13
C ASP A 287 -40.50 -1.02 3.63
N PRO A 288 -41.78 -0.86 4.00
CA PRO A 288 -42.23 -0.95 5.39
C PRO A 288 -41.83 -2.23 6.11
N GLU A 289 -41.76 -3.38 5.41
CA GLU A 289 -41.33 -4.66 6.01
C GLU A 289 -39.85 -4.63 6.40
N VAL A 290 -39.00 -3.95 5.66
CA VAL A 290 -37.60 -3.74 6.02
C VAL A 290 -37.48 -2.90 7.30
N LEU A 291 -38.29 -1.85 7.45
CA LEU A 291 -38.33 -1.02 8.67
C LEU A 291 -38.79 -1.84 9.87
N LYS A 292 -39.84 -2.65 9.71
CA LYS A 292 -40.35 -3.55 10.75
C LYS A 292 -39.32 -4.61 11.15
N ALA A 293 -38.57 -5.17 10.21
CA ALA A 293 -37.56 -6.18 10.46
C ALA A 293 -36.43 -5.67 11.40
N VAL A 294 -36.19 -4.37 11.44
CA VAL A 294 -35.22 -3.72 12.34
C VAL A 294 -35.85 -3.05 13.56
N GLY A 295 -37.17 -3.19 13.73
CA GLY A 295 -37.89 -2.67 14.89
C GLY A 295 -38.32 -1.21 14.82
N TYR A 296 -38.36 -0.61 13.62
CA TYR A 296 -38.88 0.73 13.40
C TYR A 296 -40.37 0.72 13.06
N ASP A 297 -41.10 1.74 13.48
CA ASP A 297 -42.49 1.93 13.09
C ASP A 297 -42.57 2.68 11.74
N PRO A 298 -43.11 2.04 10.67
CA PRO A 298 -43.24 2.69 9.36
C PRO A 298 -44.21 3.87 9.33
N ASN A 299 -45.05 4.07 10.41
CA ASN A 299 -45.89 5.23 10.52
C ASN A 299 -45.17 6.45 11.09
N GLU A 300 -44.05 6.25 11.80
CA GLU A 300 -43.27 7.32 12.41
C GLU A 300 -42.09 7.74 11.53
N VAL A 301 -41.48 6.77 10.81
CA VAL A 301 -40.30 7.01 9.97
C VAL A 301 -40.48 6.51 8.55
N SER A 302 -39.85 7.20 7.64
CA SER A 302 -39.72 6.82 6.25
C SER A 302 -38.26 7.01 5.78
N GLY A 303 -37.91 6.46 4.65
CA GLY A 303 -36.57 6.61 4.13
C GLY A 303 -36.43 6.17 2.68
N PHE A 304 -35.26 6.36 2.15
CA PHE A 304 -34.90 5.87 0.83
C PHE A 304 -33.54 5.18 0.85
N ALA A 305 -33.36 4.25 -0.07
CA ALA A 305 -32.09 3.57 -0.31
C ALA A 305 -31.71 3.63 -1.80
N PHE A 306 -30.43 3.56 -2.07
CA PHE A 306 -29.88 3.47 -3.42
C PHE A 306 -28.61 2.62 -3.45
N GLY A 307 -28.30 2.04 -4.61
CA GLY A 307 -27.08 1.26 -4.79
C GLY A 307 -26.51 1.40 -6.19
N MET A 308 -25.19 1.60 -6.30
CA MET A 308 -24.47 1.73 -7.55
C MET A 308 -23.16 0.94 -7.55
N GLY A 309 -22.80 0.37 -8.71
CA GLY A 309 -21.51 -0.29 -8.92
C GLY A 309 -20.38 0.71 -9.08
N ILE A 310 -19.33 0.61 -8.27
CA ILE A 310 -18.18 1.54 -8.31
C ILE A 310 -17.43 1.40 -9.64
N GLU A 311 -17.28 0.18 -10.14
CA GLU A 311 -16.67 -0.11 -11.45
C GLU A 311 -17.43 0.60 -12.58
N ARG A 312 -18.77 0.60 -12.51
CA ARG A 312 -19.61 1.27 -13.50
C ARG A 312 -19.32 2.76 -13.57
N VAL A 313 -19.21 3.40 -12.39
CA VAL A 313 -18.82 4.81 -12.29
C VAL A 313 -17.41 5.04 -12.81
N ALA A 314 -16.45 4.18 -12.45
CA ALA A 314 -15.06 4.26 -12.90
C ALA A 314 -14.95 4.13 -14.43
N MET A 315 -15.65 3.13 -15.01
CA MET A 315 -15.71 2.92 -16.47
C MET A 315 -16.22 4.15 -17.21
N LEU A 316 -17.32 4.73 -16.75
CA LEU A 316 -17.94 5.91 -17.37
C LEU A 316 -17.05 7.16 -17.26
N ARG A 317 -16.44 7.39 -16.11
CA ARG A 317 -15.55 8.54 -15.88
C ARG A 317 -14.25 8.46 -16.67
N ARG A 318 -13.73 7.25 -16.88
CA ARG A 318 -12.41 7.00 -17.50
C ARG A 318 -12.50 6.50 -18.94
N GLY A 319 -13.72 6.25 -19.48
CA GLY A 319 -13.93 5.74 -20.84
C GLY A 319 -13.44 4.29 -21.02
N ILE A 320 -13.48 3.47 -19.97
CA ILE A 320 -13.04 2.08 -20.00
C ILE A 320 -14.23 1.21 -20.42
N ASN A 321 -14.01 0.33 -21.39
CA ASN A 321 -15.07 -0.48 -22.00
C ASN A 321 -15.13 -1.93 -21.52
N ASP A 322 -14.13 -2.38 -20.75
CA ASP A 322 -14.04 -3.74 -20.24
C ASP A 322 -13.72 -3.69 -18.73
N LEU A 323 -14.64 -4.22 -17.92
CA LEU A 323 -14.54 -4.22 -16.48
C LEU A 323 -13.38 -5.09 -15.99
N ARG A 324 -13.05 -6.18 -16.71
CA ARG A 324 -11.99 -7.13 -16.33
C ARG A 324 -10.62 -6.47 -16.27
N ALA A 325 -10.39 -5.41 -17.05
CA ALA A 325 -9.14 -4.65 -17.06
C ALA A 325 -8.75 -4.10 -15.64
N PHE A 326 -9.72 -3.84 -14.79
CA PHE A 326 -9.46 -3.43 -13.40
C PHE A 326 -8.89 -4.55 -12.52
N PHE A 327 -9.10 -5.80 -12.90
CA PHE A 327 -8.76 -6.98 -12.07
C PHE A 327 -7.63 -7.84 -12.66
N GLU A 328 -7.26 -7.64 -13.93
CA GLU A 328 -6.17 -8.37 -14.60
C GLU A 328 -4.77 -7.98 -14.12
N ASN A 329 -4.66 -6.91 -13.34
CA ASN A 329 -3.39 -6.39 -12.78
C ASN A 329 -2.32 -6.08 -13.86
N ASP A 330 -2.74 -5.68 -15.07
CA ASP A 330 -1.82 -5.27 -16.12
C ASP A 330 -1.18 -3.91 -15.76
N VAL A 331 0.11 -3.93 -15.52
CA VAL A 331 0.88 -2.73 -15.14
C VAL A 331 0.82 -1.64 -16.21
N ARG A 332 0.64 -1.98 -17.51
CA ARG A 332 0.51 -1.01 -18.61
C ARG A 332 -0.82 -0.27 -18.51
N PHE A 333 -1.89 -0.98 -18.12
CA PHE A 333 -3.19 -0.39 -17.84
C PHE A 333 -3.12 0.51 -16.61
N LEU A 334 -2.62 0.00 -15.48
CA LEU A 334 -2.57 0.73 -14.22
C LEU A 334 -1.71 2.00 -14.29
N LYS A 335 -0.64 2.00 -15.08
CA LYS A 335 0.23 3.18 -15.26
C LYS A 335 -0.44 4.36 -15.98
N GLN A 336 -1.59 4.16 -16.60
CA GLN A 336 -2.34 5.23 -17.28
C GLN A 336 -3.09 6.16 -16.29
N PHE A 337 -3.24 5.74 -15.03
CA PHE A 337 -3.95 6.47 -13.98
C PHE A 337 -2.98 7.15 -13.00
N LYS A 338 -2.07 7.98 -13.52
CA LYS A 338 -1.11 8.75 -12.73
C LYS A 338 -1.63 10.16 -12.49
#